data_ff4e6b27cfaf85073ee4325bbd4cd7ed
#
_entry.id   ff4e6b27cfaf85073ee4325bbd4cd7ed
#
_cell.length_a   1.000
_cell.length_b   1.000
_cell.length_c   1.000
_cell.angle_alpha   90.00
_cell.angle_beta   90.00
_cell.angle_gamma   90.00
#
_symmetry.space_group_name_H-M   'P 1'
#
loop_
_entity.id
_entity.type
_entity.pdbx_description
1 polymer ?
#
loop_
_entity_poly.entity_id
_entity_poly.type
_entity_poly.pdbx_seq_one_letter_code
_entity_poly.pdbx_strand_id
1 'polypeptide(L)'
;MFFVKKFYYYITNNYISGLKQFNIAMPFLHVLFLLIFGLFAAVTGFYAGIFHWNFEKNIFSPPYFLILFIFPSFLEESFFRGLLIPVETVKKGRSAVIQYTIFSSLIFTLWHPFNAFLFNPGAKALFYDPFFLIIVFILGVFCSLSYIFSRSLWPAVIMHWVVVVVWLGFLDGRNLILQNLPF
;
A
#
# COMPACT_ATOMS: atom_id res chain seq x y z
N MET A 1 -29.95 -14.05 6.73
CA MET A 1 -30.07 -12.97 7.71
C MET A 1 -28.89 -12.93 8.71
N PHE A 2 -28.42 -14.05 9.26
CA PHE A 2 -27.30 -14.12 10.22
C PHE A 2 -25.95 -13.63 9.64
N PHE A 3 -25.60 -14.04 8.41
CA PHE A 3 -24.34 -13.65 7.74
C PHE A 3 -24.28 -12.13 7.47
N VAL A 4 -25.37 -11.52 7.00
CA VAL A 4 -25.46 -10.09 6.73
C VAL A 4 -25.27 -9.26 8.01
N LYS A 5 -25.87 -9.68 9.13
CA LYS A 5 -25.68 -9.03 10.44
C LYS A 5 -24.23 -9.12 10.91
N LYS A 6 -23.59 -10.28 10.77
CA LYS A 6 -22.20 -10.48 11.14
C LYS A 6 -21.24 -9.65 10.29
N PHE A 7 -21.49 -9.56 8.99
CA PHE A 7 -20.73 -8.73 8.06
C PHE A 7 -20.91 -7.23 8.36
N TYR A 8 -22.14 -6.77 8.56
CA TYR A 8 -22.44 -5.40 8.96
C TYR A 8 -21.75 -5.02 10.27
N TYR A 9 -21.81 -5.88 11.28
CA TYR A 9 -21.12 -5.69 12.56
C TYR A 9 -19.60 -5.59 12.37
N TYR A 10 -19.01 -6.44 11.51
CA TYR A 10 -17.59 -6.37 11.19
C TYR A 10 -17.22 -5.04 10.55
N ILE A 11 -17.96 -4.60 9.53
CA ILE A 11 -17.70 -3.33 8.86
C ILE A 11 -17.80 -2.16 9.83
N THR A 12 -18.86 -2.09 10.64
CA THR A 12 -19.08 -0.95 11.55
C THR A 12 -18.06 -0.91 12.70
N ASN A 13 -17.74 -2.03 13.30
CA ASN A 13 -16.87 -2.06 14.49
C ASN A 13 -15.39 -2.25 14.15
N ASN A 14 -15.05 -2.63 12.95
CA ASN A 14 -13.69 -2.84 12.51
C ASN A 14 -13.23 -1.74 11.56
N TYR A 15 -13.76 -1.73 10.35
CA TYR A 15 -13.33 -0.79 9.29
C TYR A 15 -13.61 0.67 9.67
N ILE A 16 -14.85 0.99 10.08
CA ILE A 16 -15.22 2.36 10.48
C ILE A 16 -14.44 2.81 11.70
N SER A 17 -14.14 1.91 12.66
CA SER A 17 -13.29 2.24 13.80
C SER A 17 -11.88 2.62 13.37
N GLY A 18 -11.26 1.86 12.49
CA GLY A 18 -9.94 2.17 11.93
C GLY A 18 -9.91 3.49 11.17
N LEU A 19 -10.99 3.83 10.46
CA LEU A 19 -11.15 5.10 9.73
C LEU A 19 -11.32 6.31 10.67
N LYS A 20 -12.16 6.17 11.72
CA LYS A 20 -12.45 7.25 12.67
C LYS A 20 -11.29 7.56 13.62
N GLN A 21 -10.43 6.59 13.88
CA GLN A 21 -9.25 6.81 14.71
C GLN A 21 -8.19 7.55 13.89
N PHE A 22 -8.26 8.89 13.90
CA PHE A 22 -7.16 9.71 13.41
C PHE A 22 -6.03 9.72 14.46
N ASN A 23 -5.45 8.54 14.69
CA ASN A 23 -4.40 8.35 15.66
C ASN A 23 -3.08 8.07 14.93
N ILE A 24 -2.21 9.06 14.92
CA ILE A 24 -0.81 8.89 14.53
C ILE A 24 -0.02 8.54 15.80
N ALA A 25 -0.53 7.58 16.57
CA ALA A 25 0.23 7.05 17.69
C ALA A 25 1.57 6.53 17.20
N MET A 26 2.64 6.88 17.91
CA MET A 26 4.01 6.49 17.55
C MET A 26 4.47 7.04 16.19
N PRO A 27 4.43 8.36 15.93
CA PRO A 27 4.84 8.92 14.62
C PRO A 27 6.26 8.51 14.26
N PHE A 28 7.15 8.42 15.24
CA PHE A 28 8.52 7.96 15.04
C PHE A 28 8.59 6.54 14.45
N LEU A 29 7.73 5.62 14.90
CA LEU A 29 7.70 4.25 14.39
C LEU A 29 7.29 4.22 12.90
N HIS A 30 6.30 5.01 12.50
CA HIS A 30 5.84 5.07 11.11
C HIS A 30 6.88 5.71 10.20
N VAL A 31 7.58 6.76 10.68
CA VAL A 31 8.72 7.35 9.96
C VAL A 31 9.85 6.34 9.83
N LEU A 32 10.18 5.61 10.88
CA LEU A 32 11.19 4.55 10.83
C LEU A 32 10.83 3.45 9.83
N PHE A 33 9.57 3.00 9.80
CA PHE A 33 9.09 2.04 8.82
C PHE A 33 9.23 2.57 7.39
N LEU A 34 8.86 3.82 7.16
CA LEU A 34 9.01 4.46 5.85
C LEU A 34 10.48 4.54 5.42
N LEU A 35 11.39 4.89 6.33
CA LEU A 35 12.83 4.97 6.04
C LEU A 35 13.44 3.61 5.74
N ILE A 36 13.12 2.58 6.55
CA ILE A 36 13.61 1.22 6.33
C ILE A 36 13.06 0.67 4.99
N PHE A 37 11.78 0.87 4.74
CA PHE A 37 11.17 0.50 3.45
C PHE A 37 11.83 1.26 2.29
N GLY A 38 11.98 2.58 2.40
CA GLY A 38 12.57 3.42 1.36
C GLY A 38 13.99 2.99 0.99
N LEU A 39 14.82 2.68 2.00
CA LEU A 39 16.16 2.16 1.79
C LEU A 39 16.13 0.81 1.07
N PHE A 40 15.29 -0.13 1.55
CA PHE A 40 15.13 -1.43 0.92
C PHE A 40 14.65 -1.31 -0.54
N ALA A 41 13.62 -0.51 -0.79
CA ALA A 41 13.05 -0.31 -2.12
C ALA A 41 14.06 0.35 -3.08
N ALA A 42 14.82 1.36 -2.60
CA ALA A 42 15.86 2.01 -3.39
C ALA A 42 16.96 1.02 -3.78
N VAL A 43 17.54 0.28 -2.81
CA VAL A 43 18.58 -0.71 -3.09
C VAL A 43 18.07 -1.76 -4.09
N THR A 44 16.89 -2.33 -3.83
CA THR A 44 16.32 -3.38 -4.70
C THR A 44 15.97 -2.85 -6.09
N GLY A 45 15.32 -1.69 -6.16
CA GLY A 45 14.84 -1.13 -7.42
C GLY A 45 15.95 -0.65 -8.35
N PHE A 46 17.00 -0.02 -7.80
CA PHE A 46 18.18 0.37 -8.60
C PHE A 46 19.02 -0.85 -8.99
N TYR A 47 19.19 -1.84 -8.09
CA TYR A 47 19.88 -3.09 -8.42
C TYR A 47 19.19 -3.85 -9.56
N ALA A 48 17.87 -3.93 -9.54
CA ALA A 48 17.08 -4.61 -10.56
C ALA A 48 16.90 -3.79 -11.85
N GLY A 49 17.34 -2.54 -11.88
CA GLY A 49 17.17 -1.65 -13.04
C GLY A 49 15.71 -1.23 -13.30
N ILE A 50 14.85 -1.34 -12.28
CA ILE A 50 13.44 -0.90 -12.37
C ILE A 50 13.24 0.52 -11.84
N PHE A 51 14.22 1.11 -11.18
CA PHE A 51 14.20 2.52 -10.77
C PHE A 51 15.24 3.32 -11.54
N HIS A 52 14.80 4.44 -12.12
CA HIS A 52 15.63 5.39 -12.82
C HIS A 52 15.36 6.80 -12.29
N TRP A 53 16.38 7.61 -12.14
CA TRP A 53 16.18 8.99 -11.72
C TRP A 53 15.50 9.78 -12.84
N ASN A 54 14.28 10.25 -12.57
CA ASN A 54 13.52 11.10 -13.46
C ASN A 54 12.59 12.01 -12.65
N PHE A 55 12.62 13.31 -12.90
CA PHE A 55 11.76 14.25 -12.19
C PHE A 55 10.50 14.57 -13.01
N GLU A 56 9.36 14.04 -12.59
CA GLU A 56 8.07 14.27 -13.21
C GLU A 56 7.26 15.32 -12.41
N LYS A 57 7.43 16.60 -12.79
CA LYS A 57 6.82 17.75 -12.09
C LYS A 57 5.30 17.71 -12.01
N ASN A 58 4.62 17.09 -12.99
CA ASN A 58 3.15 17.07 -13.05
C ASN A 58 2.54 16.29 -11.89
N ILE A 59 3.27 15.33 -11.30
CA ILE A 59 2.83 14.55 -10.13
C ILE A 59 2.57 15.45 -8.91
N PHE A 60 3.28 16.58 -8.83
CA PHE A 60 3.16 17.55 -7.73
C PHE A 60 2.08 18.62 -7.98
N SER A 61 1.37 18.57 -9.11
CA SER A 61 0.20 19.43 -9.29
C SER A 61 -0.93 19.01 -8.34
N PRO A 62 -1.72 19.96 -7.78
CA PRO A 62 -2.72 19.64 -6.77
C PRO A 62 -3.73 18.55 -7.17
N PRO A 63 -4.23 18.50 -8.42
CA PRO A 63 -5.15 17.44 -8.83
C PRO A 63 -4.50 16.06 -8.80
N TYR A 64 -3.28 15.90 -9.33
CA TYR A 64 -2.59 14.61 -9.33
C TYR A 64 -2.23 14.15 -7.91
N PHE A 65 -1.73 15.07 -7.10
CA PHE A 65 -1.37 14.80 -5.72
C PHE A 65 -2.56 14.28 -4.91
N LEU A 66 -3.74 14.87 -5.10
CA LEU A 66 -4.99 14.43 -4.47
C LEU A 66 -5.49 13.10 -5.06
N ILE A 67 -5.41 12.92 -6.39
CA ILE A 67 -5.80 11.66 -7.03
C ILE A 67 -4.95 10.50 -6.49
N LEU A 68 -3.63 10.67 -6.38
CA LEU A 68 -2.74 9.63 -5.84
C LEU A 68 -3.02 9.30 -4.37
N PHE A 69 -3.52 10.28 -3.61
CA PHE A 69 -3.97 10.03 -2.24
C PHE A 69 -5.23 9.16 -2.20
N ILE A 70 -6.21 9.45 -3.05
CA ILE A 70 -7.47 8.68 -3.09
C ILE A 70 -7.23 7.34 -3.79
N PHE A 71 -6.61 7.36 -4.95
CA PHE A 71 -6.33 6.19 -5.77
C PHE A 71 -4.86 6.19 -6.23
N PRO A 72 -4.05 5.19 -5.89
CA PRO A 72 -4.43 3.91 -5.26
C PRO A 72 -4.49 3.95 -3.72
N SER A 73 -3.82 4.92 -3.05
CA SER A 73 -3.40 4.77 -1.66
C SER A 73 -4.55 4.56 -0.68
N PHE A 74 -5.55 5.44 -0.65
CA PHE A 74 -6.67 5.30 0.28
C PHE A 74 -7.56 4.08 -0.03
N LEU A 75 -7.87 3.83 -1.31
CA LEU A 75 -8.75 2.71 -1.69
C LEU A 75 -8.09 1.36 -1.42
N GLU A 76 -6.82 1.21 -1.77
CA GLU A 76 -6.09 -0.04 -1.56
C GLU A 76 -5.88 -0.30 -0.06
N GLU A 77 -5.45 0.69 0.71
CA GLU A 77 -5.30 0.53 2.15
C GLU A 77 -6.64 0.25 2.84
N SER A 78 -7.73 0.88 2.40
CA SER A 78 -9.08 0.58 2.89
C SER A 78 -9.45 -0.88 2.70
N PHE A 79 -9.15 -1.44 1.54
CA PHE A 79 -9.44 -2.83 1.25
C PHE A 79 -8.48 -3.78 1.98
N PHE A 80 -7.16 -3.62 1.77
CA PHE A 80 -6.18 -4.60 2.24
C PHE A 80 -5.95 -4.52 3.74
N ARG A 81 -6.04 -3.35 4.37
CA ARG A 81 -5.86 -3.19 5.83
C ARG A 81 -7.18 -3.02 6.54
N GLY A 82 -8.00 -2.09 6.09
CA GLY A 82 -9.28 -1.80 6.75
C GLY A 82 -10.26 -2.99 6.76
N LEU A 83 -10.36 -3.74 5.66
CA LEU A 83 -11.28 -4.88 5.57
C LEU A 83 -10.63 -6.22 5.95
N LEU A 84 -9.35 -6.47 5.60
CA LEU A 84 -8.74 -7.78 5.81
C LEU A 84 -8.11 -7.94 7.20
N ILE A 85 -7.72 -6.85 7.86
CA ILE A 85 -7.05 -6.91 9.16
C ILE A 85 -8.00 -6.40 10.26
N PRO A 86 -8.34 -7.22 11.27
CA PRO A 86 -9.12 -6.75 12.42
C PRO A 86 -8.37 -5.66 13.19
N VAL A 87 -9.05 -4.55 13.52
CA VAL A 87 -8.44 -3.41 14.26
C VAL A 87 -7.86 -3.82 15.62
N GLU A 88 -8.40 -4.87 16.25
CA GLU A 88 -7.95 -5.40 17.53
C GLU A 88 -6.93 -6.56 17.43
N THR A 89 -6.22 -6.66 16.27
CA THR A 89 -5.27 -7.76 16.00
C THR A 89 -4.17 -7.85 17.07
N VAL A 90 -3.67 -6.73 17.58
CA VAL A 90 -2.65 -6.72 18.65
C VAL A 90 -3.13 -7.48 19.90
N LYS A 91 -4.40 -7.34 20.26
CA LYS A 91 -4.97 -8.03 21.44
C LYS A 91 -5.04 -9.55 21.27
N LYS A 92 -4.98 -10.06 20.04
CA LYS A 92 -4.99 -11.50 19.74
C LYS A 92 -3.61 -12.14 19.85
N GLY A 93 -2.57 -11.36 20.14
CA GLY A 93 -1.22 -11.83 20.34
C GLY A 93 -0.34 -11.86 19.09
N ARG A 94 0.95 -12.19 19.30
CA ARG A 94 2.00 -12.12 18.26
C ARG A 94 1.71 -12.97 17.01
N SER A 95 1.17 -14.17 17.19
CA SER A 95 0.83 -15.07 16.08
C SER A 95 -0.20 -14.43 15.15
N ALA A 96 -1.24 -13.80 15.71
CA ALA A 96 -2.25 -13.10 14.92
C ALA A 96 -1.66 -11.91 14.16
N VAL A 97 -0.76 -11.13 14.79
CA VAL A 97 -0.06 -10.02 14.12
C VAL A 97 0.69 -10.54 12.88
N ILE A 98 1.48 -11.60 13.03
CA ILE A 98 2.25 -12.19 11.92
C ILE A 98 1.31 -12.69 10.83
N GLN A 99 0.28 -13.48 11.19
CA GLN A 99 -0.64 -14.09 10.22
C GLN A 99 -1.39 -13.04 9.40
N TYR A 100 -1.99 -12.02 10.04
CA TYR A 100 -2.72 -10.97 9.34
C TYR A 100 -1.79 -10.09 8.49
N THR A 101 -0.58 -9.79 8.99
CA THR A 101 0.42 -9.04 8.21
C THR A 101 0.79 -9.79 6.94
N ILE A 102 1.19 -11.07 7.05
CA ILE A 102 1.60 -11.87 5.88
C ILE A 102 0.43 -12.07 4.92
N PHE A 103 -0.75 -12.45 5.43
CA PHE A 103 -1.93 -12.68 4.60
C PHE A 103 -2.33 -11.43 3.81
N SER A 104 -2.47 -10.28 4.49
CA SER A 104 -2.82 -9.01 3.83
C SER A 104 -1.77 -8.59 2.79
N SER A 105 -0.48 -8.75 3.11
CA SER A 105 0.61 -8.39 2.21
C SER A 105 0.67 -9.29 0.98
N LEU A 106 0.41 -10.59 1.12
CA LEU A 106 0.33 -11.52 -0.02
C LEU A 106 -0.83 -11.16 -0.95
N ILE A 107 -2.03 -10.90 -0.42
CA ILE A 107 -3.18 -10.52 -1.25
C ILE A 107 -2.92 -9.17 -1.94
N PHE A 108 -2.33 -8.21 -1.24
CA PHE A 108 -1.90 -6.93 -1.81
C PHE A 108 -0.89 -7.10 -2.96
N THR A 109 0.09 -7.99 -2.79
CA THR A 109 1.08 -8.28 -3.84
C THR A 109 0.42 -8.91 -5.06
N LEU A 110 -0.45 -9.90 -4.86
CA LEU A 110 -1.16 -10.59 -5.94
C LEU A 110 -2.15 -9.67 -6.68
N TRP A 111 -2.62 -8.62 -6.03
CA TRP A 111 -3.45 -7.60 -6.67
C TRP A 111 -2.75 -6.93 -7.86
N HIS A 112 -1.42 -6.71 -7.81
CA HIS A 112 -0.68 -6.03 -8.88
C HIS A 112 -0.68 -6.80 -10.20
N PRO A 113 -0.25 -8.09 -10.28
CA PRO A 113 -0.36 -8.84 -11.52
C PRO A 113 -1.83 -9.04 -11.96
N PHE A 114 -2.77 -9.19 -11.01
CA PHE A 114 -4.20 -9.27 -11.34
C PHE A 114 -4.71 -7.94 -11.95
N ASN A 115 -4.31 -6.79 -11.39
CA ASN A 115 -4.61 -5.47 -11.92
C ASN A 115 -4.07 -5.29 -13.35
N ALA A 116 -2.80 -5.67 -13.57
CA ALA A 116 -2.19 -5.62 -14.90
C ALA A 116 -2.91 -6.51 -15.92
N PHE A 117 -3.42 -7.65 -15.47
CA PHE A 117 -4.14 -8.57 -16.35
C PHE A 117 -5.50 -8.01 -16.77
N LEU A 118 -6.27 -7.43 -15.86
CA LEU A 118 -7.65 -7.04 -16.11
C LEU A 118 -7.85 -5.56 -16.47
N PHE A 119 -7.10 -4.67 -15.82
CA PHE A 119 -7.41 -3.25 -15.84
C PHE A 119 -6.31 -2.38 -16.42
N ASN A 120 -5.03 -2.80 -16.31
CA ASN A 120 -3.89 -1.99 -16.71
C ASN A 120 -2.84 -2.80 -17.50
N PRO A 121 -3.14 -3.19 -18.74
CA PRO A 121 -2.21 -3.99 -19.55
C PRO A 121 -0.84 -3.31 -19.77
N GLY A 122 -0.79 -1.97 -19.77
CA GLY A 122 0.44 -1.21 -19.91
C GLY A 122 1.43 -1.42 -18.75
N ALA A 123 0.94 -1.69 -17.55
CA ALA A 123 1.79 -1.99 -16.39
C ALA A 123 2.31 -3.43 -16.35
N LYS A 124 1.97 -4.28 -17.32
CA LYS A 124 2.21 -5.72 -17.27
C LYS A 124 3.68 -6.08 -17.08
N ALA A 125 4.59 -5.44 -17.81
CA ALA A 125 6.02 -5.71 -17.69
C ALA A 125 6.53 -5.49 -16.25
N LEU A 126 6.09 -4.40 -15.60
CA LEU A 126 6.50 -4.06 -14.25
C LEU A 126 5.77 -4.90 -13.19
N PHE A 127 4.44 -5.05 -13.31
CA PHE A 127 3.63 -5.73 -12.28
C PHE A 127 3.81 -7.26 -12.27
N TYR A 128 4.54 -7.82 -13.23
CA TYR A 128 4.99 -9.21 -13.23
C TYR A 128 6.48 -9.34 -12.88
N ASP A 129 7.20 -8.20 -12.72
CA ASP A 129 8.60 -8.23 -12.33
C ASP A 129 8.77 -8.73 -10.88
N PRO A 130 9.59 -9.76 -10.62
CA PRO A 130 9.72 -10.33 -9.29
C PRO A 130 10.32 -9.37 -8.26
N PHE A 131 11.23 -8.48 -8.66
CA PHE A 131 11.81 -7.49 -7.75
C PHE A 131 10.79 -6.42 -7.38
N PHE A 132 9.97 -5.98 -8.35
CA PHE A 132 8.85 -5.10 -8.06
C PHE A 132 7.86 -5.75 -7.09
N LEU A 133 7.50 -7.01 -7.31
CA LEU A 133 6.59 -7.74 -6.41
C LEU A 133 7.16 -7.91 -5.00
N ILE A 134 8.47 -8.09 -4.86
CA ILE A 134 9.14 -8.12 -3.56
C ILE A 134 9.04 -6.74 -2.87
N ILE A 135 9.29 -5.64 -3.60
CA ILE A 135 9.14 -4.29 -3.06
C ILE A 135 7.69 -4.06 -2.59
N VAL A 136 6.70 -4.42 -3.41
CA VAL A 136 5.28 -4.31 -3.07
C VAL A 136 4.92 -5.14 -1.84
N PHE A 137 5.44 -6.37 -1.73
CA PHE A 137 5.21 -7.22 -0.56
C PHE A 137 5.74 -6.58 0.73
N ILE A 138 6.95 -6.04 0.69
CA ILE A 138 7.56 -5.36 1.84
C ILE A 138 6.81 -4.07 2.20
N LEU A 139 6.34 -3.29 1.21
CA LEU A 139 5.42 -2.18 1.46
C LEU A 139 4.16 -2.67 2.18
N GLY A 140 3.59 -3.77 1.69
CA GLY A 140 2.45 -4.43 2.30
C GLY A 140 2.66 -4.77 3.77
N VAL A 141 3.83 -5.30 4.11
CA VAL A 141 4.21 -5.61 5.51
C VAL A 141 4.24 -4.35 6.36
N PHE A 142 4.93 -3.30 5.94
CA PHE A 142 5.03 -2.06 6.72
C PHE A 142 3.70 -1.32 6.86
N CYS A 143 2.88 -1.26 5.81
CA CYS A 143 1.53 -0.70 5.90
C CYS A 143 0.64 -1.52 6.86
N SER A 144 0.71 -2.86 6.82
CA SER A 144 -0.03 -3.72 7.73
C SER A 144 0.39 -3.53 9.19
N LEU A 145 1.70 -3.47 9.46
CA LEU A 145 2.22 -3.21 10.81
C LEU A 145 1.84 -1.80 11.28
N SER A 146 1.90 -0.79 10.40
CA SER A 146 1.48 0.57 10.73
C SER A 146 0.01 0.61 11.13
N TYR A 147 -0.88 -0.06 10.39
CA TYR A 147 -2.30 -0.18 10.74
C TYR A 147 -2.52 -0.92 12.06
N ILE A 148 -1.88 -2.07 12.24
CA ILE A 148 -2.05 -2.93 13.42
C ILE A 148 -1.62 -2.20 14.70
N PHE A 149 -0.47 -1.51 14.70
CA PHE A 149 0.04 -0.85 15.89
C PHE A 149 -0.67 0.47 16.20
N SER A 150 -1.04 1.25 15.19
CA SER A 150 -1.79 2.49 15.39
C SER A 150 -3.29 2.27 15.60
N ARG A 151 -3.83 1.15 15.15
CA ARG A 151 -5.28 0.87 15.03
C ARG A 151 -6.00 1.91 14.19
N SER A 152 -5.28 2.60 13.32
CA SER A 152 -5.74 3.68 12.46
C SER A 152 -5.33 3.37 11.02
N LEU A 153 -6.23 3.64 10.08
CA LEU A 153 -5.96 3.45 8.65
C LEU A 153 -4.97 4.50 8.13
N TRP A 154 -4.96 5.69 8.72
CA TRP A 154 -4.26 6.85 8.19
C TRP A 154 -2.74 6.71 8.07
N PRO A 155 -1.99 6.13 9.04
CA PRO A 155 -0.56 5.93 8.88
C PRO A 155 -0.20 5.04 7.68
N ALA A 156 -0.98 3.98 7.42
CA ALA A 156 -0.78 3.13 6.25
C ALA A 156 -1.08 3.89 4.95
N VAL A 157 -2.19 4.62 4.89
CA VAL A 157 -2.56 5.47 3.73
C VAL A 157 -1.48 6.51 3.42
N ILE A 158 -1.00 7.23 4.44
CA ILE A 158 0.03 8.25 4.26
C ILE A 158 1.35 7.62 3.79
N MET A 159 1.74 6.50 4.38
CA MET A 159 2.96 5.78 3.97
C MET A 159 2.88 5.33 2.52
N HIS A 160 1.80 4.68 2.11
CA HIS A 160 1.58 4.24 0.74
C HIS A 160 1.58 5.42 -0.22
N TRP A 161 0.86 6.50 0.10
CA TRP A 161 0.81 7.69 -0.71
C TRP A 161 2.18 8.35 -0.92
N VAL A 162 2.97 8.51 0.14
CA VAL A 162 4.34 9.04 0.04
C VAL A 162 5.19 8.18 -0.88
N VAL A 163 5.09 6.85 -0.75
CA VAL A 163 5.83 5.90 -1.61
C VAL A 163 5.42 6.05 -3.07
N VAL A 164 4.13 6.13 -3.37
CA VAL A 164 3.61 6.30 -4.75
C VAL A 164 4.05 7.66 -5.33
N VAL A 165 3.97 8.74 -4.55
CA VAL A 165 4.43 10.08 -4.98
C VAL A 165 5.93 10.08 -5.28
N VAL A 166 6.75 9.49 -4.42
CA VAL A 166 8.20 9.39 -4.63
C VAL A 166 8.51 8.53 -5.85
N TRP A 167 7.86 7.38 -5.99
CA TRP A 167 8.07 6.49 -7.12
C TRP A 167 7.69 7.12 -8.45
N LEU A 168 6.50 7.72 -8.56
CA LEU A 168 6.04 8.35 -9.80
C LEU A 168 6.74 9.69 -10.09
N GLY A 169 7.11 10.44 -9.04
CA GLY A 169 7.69 11.77 -9.17
C GLY A 169 9.19 11.81 -9.36
N PHE A 170 9.94 10.79 -8.87
CA PHE A 170 11.40 10.81 -8.89
C PHE A 170 12.06 9.54 -9.45
N LEU A 171 11.34 8.42 -9.55
CA LEU A 171 11.92 7.11 -9.87
C LEU A 171 11.38 6.50 -11.18
N ASP A 172 10.87 7.36 -12.06
CA ASP A 172 10.37 7.01 -13.40
C ASP A 172 9.17 6.05 -13.46
N GLY A 173 8.47 5.90 -12.35
CA GLY A 173 7.35 4.95 -12.24
C GLY A 173 6.23 5.19 -13.27
N ARG A 174 6.00 6.44 -13.68
CA ARG A 174 5.01 6.77 -14.71
C ARG A 174 5.38 6.20 -16.07
N ASN A 175 6.61 6.40 -16.51
CA ASN A 175 7.06 5.94 -17.81
C ASN A 175 7.08 4.41 -17.88
N LEU A 176 7.48 3.75 -16.79
CA LEU A 176 7.43 2.29 -16.69
C LEU A 176 6.02 1.71 -16.88
N ILE A 177 4.98 2.43 -16.42
CA ILE A 177 3.59 2.03 -16.62
C ILE A 177 3.12 2.31 -18.06
N LEU A 178 3.57 3.41 -18.66
CA LEU A 178 3.09 3.88 -19.97
C LEU A 178 3.84 3.28 -21.15
N GLN A 179 5.04 2.73 -20.97
CA GLN A 179 5.90 2.20 -22.04
C GLN A 179 5.23 1.16 -22.95
N ASN A 180 4.18 0.50 -22.49
CA ASN A 180 3.52 -0.58 -23.22
C ASN A 180 2.08 -0.24 -23.65
N LEU A 181 1.67 1.02 -23.59
CA LEU A 181 0.40 1.43 -24.17
C LEU A 181 0.58 1.58 -25.69
N PRO A 182 -0.21 0.88 -26.52
CA PRO A 182 -0.27 1.15 -27.95
C PRO A 182 -0.88 2.54 -28.12
N PHE A 183 -0.09 3.47 -28.64
CA PHE A 183 -0.58 4.75 -29.16
C PHE A 183 -1.12 4.55 -30.57
#